data_13bcc74feda8c6c9a746b1900dfb1f32
#
_entry.id   13bcc74feda8c6c9a746b1900dfb1f32
#
_cell.length_a   1.000
_cell.length_b   1.000
_cell.length_c   1.000
_cell.angle_alpha   90.00
_cell.angle_beta   90.00
_cell.angle_gamma   90.00
#
_symmetry.space_group_name_H-M   'P 1'
#
loop_
_entity.id
_entity.type
_entity.pdbx_description
1 polymer ?
#
loop_
_entity_poly.entity_id
_entity_poly.type
_entity_poly.pdbx_seq_one_letter_code
_entity_poly.pdbx_strand_id
1 'polypeptide(L)'
;MTTRSAVLAIINPNSGTTSAEQKKVLQDAFIRQANALNYAPEIALTTHAGHATELAADAVKRGVSRVLAIGGDGTINEIARPLRRSATALGIVPIGSGNGLARHLGIPLNPMKAIERALTGRPVVIDSGEINEYPFFCTAGLGFEAYVAHEFAKQPVRGLPTYVRTAFRAFQAYKPQQLLLNGQQKEVFSLTFANAGQFGNNAWMAPTANISDGRLEQCEIRPFPAQAAPMITWRLFNKTLNRSNYWRGHSITKATIEANESLLIHVDGEPLTLPTGRAEVKILPGSLLVLL
;
A
#
# COMPACT_ATOMS: atom_id res chain seq x y z
N MET A 1 -5.42 32.48 24.72
CA MET A 1 -4.48 32.10 23.63
C MET A 1 -4.99 30.80 23.06
N THR A 2 -5.47 30.80 21.83
CA THR A 2 -5.86 29.57 21.14
C THR A 2 -4.60 28.75 20.88
N THR A 3 -4.50 27.60 21.52
CA THR A 3 -3.42 26.63 21.28
C THR A 3 -3.49 26.17 19.82
N ARG A 4 -2.42 26.32 19.06
CA ARG A 4 -2.33 25.83 17.68
C ARG A 4 -2.44 24.31 17.67
N SER A 5 -3.23 23.75 16.75
CA SER A 5 -3.29 22.30 16.58
C SER A 5 -1.96 21.76 16.06
N ALA A 6 -1.43 20.74 16.73
CA ALA A 6 -0.20 20.07 16.30
C ALA A 6 -0.42 19.28 14.98
N VAL A 7 0.56 19.35 14.10
CA VAL A 7 0.65 18.54 12.89
C VAL A 7 2.06 17.97 12.77
N LEU A 8 2.17 16.65 12.61
CA LEU A 8 3.45 15.95 12.57
C LEU A 8 3.74 15.46 11.14
N ALA A 9 4.92 15.75 10.60
CA ALA A 9 5.45 15.12 9.41
C ALA A 9 6.46 14.04 9.81
N ILE A 10 6.20 12.79 9.44
CA ILE A 10 7.13 11.67 9.60
C ILE A 10 7.79 11.40 8.24
N ILE A 11 9.11 11.46 8.21
CA ILE A 11 9.91 11.39 6.99
C ILE A 11 10.88 10.23 7.08
N ASN A 12 10.84 9.34 6.08
CA ASN A 12 11.87 8.33 5.95
C ASN A 12 13.01 8.85 5.06
N PRO A 13 14.21 9.14 5.63
CA PRO A 13 15.34 9.68 4.88
C PRO A 13 15.85 8.72 3.79
N ASN A 14 15.60 7.42 3.94
CA ASN A 14 16.06 6.38 3.02
C ASN A 14 15.01 5.97 1.97
N SER A 15 13.78 6.53 2.02
CA SER A 15 12.72 6.16 1.08
C SER A 15 12.76 6.96 -0.21
N GLY A 16 12.29 6.31 -1.29
CA GLY A 16 12.12 6.93 -2.60
C GLY A 16 13.43 7.19 -3.35
N THR A 17 13.32 7.92 -4.46
CA THR A 17 14.43 8.34 -5.33
C THR A 17 14.83 9.81 -5.09
N THR A 18 14.24 10.44 -4.08
CA THR A 18 14.40 11.85 -3.73
C THR A 18 15.70 12.07 -2.94
N SER A 19 16.54 13.04 -3.35
CA SER A 19 17.81 13.35 -2.66
C SER A 19 17.59 13.93 -1.27
N ALA A 20 18.65 13.94 -0.44
CA ALA A 20 18.60 14.53 0.89
C ALA A 20 18.27 16.04 0.84
N GLU A 21 18.83 16.77 -0.13
CA GLU A 21 18.54 18.20 -0.32
C GLU A 21 17.07 18.41 -0.70
N GLN A 22 16.52 17.60 -1.59
CA GLN A 22 15.11 17.69 -1.95
C GLN A 22 14.20 17.39 -0.75
N LYS A 23 14.56 16.42 0.10
CA LYS A 23 13.81 16.14 1.33
C LYS A 23 13.85 17.31 2.30
N LYS A 24 15.00 18.01 2.41
CA LYS A 24 15.10 19.23 3.21
C LYS A 24 14.17 20.34 2.67
N VAL A 25 14.11 20.52 1.37
CA VAL A 25 13.16 21.46 0.73
C VAL A 25 11.71 21.12 1.09
N LEU A 26 11.35 19.82 1.16
CA LEU A 26 10.02 19.40 1.57
C LEU A 26 9.74 19.69 3.05
N GLN A 27 10.73 19.52 3.94
CA GLN A 27 10.62 19.89 5.35
C GLN A 27 10.35 21.39 5.52
N ASP A 28 11.14 22.23 4.84
CA ASP A 28 10.98 23.68 4.89
C ASP A 28 9.63 24.13 4.31
N ALA A 29 9.17 23.47 3.25
CA ALA A 29 7.87 23.74 2.67
C ALA A 29 6.72 23.35 3.61
N PHE A 30 6.82 22.19 4.26
CA PHE A 30 5.84 21.77 5.26
C PHE A 30 5.74 22.77 6.41
N ILE A 31 6.90 23.18 6.99
CA ILE A 31 6.93 24.16 8.09
C ILE A 31 6.27 25.48 7.67
N ARG A 32 6.65 26.02 6.50
CA ARG A 32 6.08 27.28 6.00
C ARG A 32 4.57 27.20 5.80
N GLN A 33 4.09 26.14 5.12
CA GLN A 33 2.67 25.99 4.83
C GLN A 33 1.84 25.73 6.10
N ALA A 34 2.34 24.90 7.02
CA ALA A 34 1.67 24.63 8.27
C ALA A 34 1.56 25.90 9.16
N ASN A 35 2.63 26.70 9.26
CA ASN A 35 2.61 27.96 9.98
C ASN A 35 1.63 28.96 9.36
N ALA A 36 1.57 29.06 8.03
CA ALA A 36 0.63 29.92 7.31
C ALA A 36 -0.84 29.55 7.57
N LEU A 37 -1.11 28.27 7.87
CA LEU A 37 -2.41 27.73 8.22
C LEU A 37 -2.68 27.69 9.73
N ASN A 38 -1.84 28.34 10.53
CA ASN A 38 -1.91 28.41 11.98
C ASN A 38 -1.84 27.04 12.71
N TYR A 39 -1.16 26.04 12.11
CA TYR A 39 -0.76 24.81 12.78
C TYR A 39 0.55 24.98 13.55
N ALA A 40 0.83 24.05 14.50
CA ALA A 40 2.12 23.88 15.15
C ALA A 40 2.86 22.69 14.48
N PRO A 41 3.79 22.95 13.50
CA PRO A 41 4.46 21.88 12.77
C PRO A 41 5.53 21.19 13.61
N GLU A 42 5.54 19.87 13.58
CA GLU A 42 6.58 19.00 14.11
C GLU A 42 7.15 18.12 12.99
N ILE A 43 8.44 17.80 13.04
CA ILE A 43 9.09 16.89 12.10
C ILE A 43 9.79 15.78 12.88
N ALA A 44 9.57 14.53 12.43
CA ALA A 44 10.30 13.38 12.93
C ALA A 44 10.92 12.60 11.75
N LEU A 45 12.19 12.24 11.87
CA LEU A 45 12.91 11.42 10.91
C LEU A 45 12.97 9.97 11.40
N THR A 46 12.70 9.02 10.51
CA THR A 46 12.89 7.61 10.87
C THR A 46 14.36 7.22 10.85
N THR A 47 14.77 6.34 11.74
CA THR A 47 16.16 5.89 11.86
C THR A 47 16.35 4.39 11.59
N HIS A 48 15.27 3.60 11.67
CA HIS A 48 15.27 2.16 11.45
C HIS A 48 13.90 1.67 10.96
N ALA A 49 13.82 0.44 10.54
CA ALA A 49 12.55 -0.20 10.14
C ALA A 49 11.60 -0.29 11.36
N GLY A 50 10.32 0.04 11.16
CA GLY A 50 9.33 0.10 12.22
C GLY A 50 9.28 1.42 13.01
N HIS A 51 10.31 2.28 12.93
CA HIS A 51 10.33 3.55 13.67
C HIS A 51 9.18 4.50 13.25
N ALA A 52 8.75 4.45 11.99
CA ALA A 52 7.58 5.23 11.56
C ALA A 52 6.30 4.82 12.30
N THR A 53 6.15 3.54 12.60
CA THR A 53 5.03 3.01 13.41
C THR A 53 5.09 3.54 14.85
N GLU A 54 6.26 3.56 15.46
CA GLU A 54 6.46 4.06 16.83
C GLU A 54 6.13 5.55 16.93
N LEU A 55 6.66 6.36 16.01
CA LEU A 55 6.40 7.81 15.94
C LEU A 55 4.92 8.13 15.70
N ALA A 56 4.27 7.37 14.84
CA ALA A 56 2.85 7.54 14.57
C ALA A 56 1.98 7.10 15.76
N ALA A 57 2.35 6.03 16.47
CA ALA A 57 1.66 5.61 17.68
C ALA A 57 1.79 6.64 18.82
N ASP A 58 2.96 7.27 18.96
CA ASP A 58 3.16 8.38 19.90
C ASP A 58 2.29 9.59 19.53
N ALA A 59 2.24 9.94 18.24
CA ALA A 59 1.38 11.02 17.76
C ALA A 59 -0.10 10.79 18.09
N VAL A 60 -0.60 9.56 17.92
CA VAL A 60 -1.96 9.18 18.31
C VAL A 60 -2.18 9.37 19.82
N LYS A 61 -1.25 8.90 20.68
CA LYS A 61 -1.33 9.06 22.14
C LYS A 61 -1.36 10.52 22.57
N ARG A 62 -0.60 11.38 21.87
CA ARG A 62 -0.56 12.84 22.12
C ARG A 62 -1.78 13.59 21.56
N GLY A 63 -2.66 12.92 20.83
CA GLY A 63 -3.82 13.55 20.21
C GLY A 63 -3.48 14.48 19.03
N VAL A 64 -2.39 14.21 18.31
CA VAL A 64 -2.03 14.95 17.09
C VAL A 64 -3.13 14.77 16.06
N SER A 65 -3.68 15.87 15.54
CA SER A 65 -4.84 15.80 14.64
C SER A 65 -4.49 15.29 13.22
N ARG A 66 -3.27 15.56 12.75
CA ARG A 66 -2.81 15.21 11.40
C ARG A 66 -1.38 14.68 11.45
N VAL A 67 -1.15 13.53 10.83
CA VAL A 67 0.19 12.96 10.62
C VAL A 67 0.43 12.85 9.12
N LEU A 68 1.46 13.52 8.62
CA LEU A 68 1.87 13.44 7.22
C LEU A 68 2.94 12.36 7.05
N ALA A 69 2.65 11.40 6.19
CA ALA A 69 3.59 10.37 5.76
C ALA A 69 4.35 10.86 4.53
N ILE A 70 5.62 11.27 4.70
CA ILE A 70 6.50 11.66 3.59
C ILE A 70 7.41 10.49 3.26
N GLY A 71 6.99 9.66 2.28
CA GLY A 71 7.68 8.41 2.01
C GLY A 71 7.13 7.65 0.80
N GLY A 72 7.55 6.39 0.66
CA GLY A 72 6.98 5.41 -0.26
C GLY A 72 5.89 4.58 0.42
N ASP A 73 5.35 3.58 -0.31
CA ASP A 73 4.24 2.74 0.13
C ASP A 73 4.50 2.07 1.49
N GLY A 74 5.71 1.54 1.73
CA GLY A 74 6.07 0.93 3.03
C GLY A 74 6.04 1.93 4.19
N THR A 75 6.56 3.16 4.01
CA THR A 75 6.48 4.22 5.02
C THR A 75 5.04 4.63 5.31
N ILE A 76 4.22 4.73 4.26
CA ILE A 76 2.79 5.03 4.39
C ILE A 76 2.09 3.92 5.18
N ASN A 77 2.37 2.65 4.88
CA ASN A 77 1.81 1.51 5.59
C ASN A 77 2.22 1.51 7.08
N GLU A 78 3.52 1.70 7.39
CA GLU A 78 4.00 1.78 8.79
C GLU A 78 3.28 2.87 9.59
N ILE A 79 3.10 4.06 9.02
CA ILE A 79 2.43 5.19 9.67
C ILE A 79 0.91 4.92 9.80
N ALA A 80 0.28 4.40 8.78
CA ALA A 80 -1.16 4.16 8.75
C ALA A 80 -1.61 3.11 9.78
N ARG A 81 -0.76 2.12 10.11
CA ARG A 81 -1.07 1.05 11.07
C ARG A 81 -1.61 1.56 12.41
N PRO A 82 -0.89 2.39 13.18
CA PRO A 82 -1.37 2.90 14.47
C PRO A 82 -2.46 3.97 14.33
N LEU A 83 -2.64 4.59 13.16
CA LEU A 83 -3.70 5.56 12.92
C LEU A 83 -5.07 4.90 12.73
N ARG A 84 -5.12 3.59 12.45
CA ARG A 84 -6.40 2.88 12.34
C ARG A 84 -7.22 3.03 13.62
N ARG A 85 -8.53 3.32 13.46
CA ARG A 85 -9.48 3.51 14.56
C ARG A 85 -9.09 4.63 15.56
N SER A 86 -8.29 5.60 15.11
CA SER A 86 -7.96 6.79 15.86
C SER A 86 -8.61 8.03 15.24
N ALA A 87 -8.58 9.14 15.97
CA ALA A 87 -9.03 10.44 15.45
C ALA A 87 -7.94 11.18 14.65
N THR A 88 -6.73 10.63 14.57
CA THR A 88 -5.61 11.20 13.83
C THR A 88 -5.76 10.90 12.33
N ALA A 89 -5.76 11.93 11.50
CA ALA A 89 -5.89 11.78 10.06
C ALA A 89 -4.52 11.64 9.38
N LEU A 90 -4.43 10.73 8.41
CA LEU A 90 -3.26 10.50 7.58
C LEU A 90 -3.21 11.46 6.41
N GLY A 91 -2.15 12.26 6.29
CA GLY A 91 -1.78 12.96 5.08
C GLY A 91 -0.72 12.16 4.32
N ILE A 92 -0.87 12.01 3.00
CA ILE A 92 0.08 11.24 2.18
C ILE A 92 0.87 12.19 1.29
N VAL A 93 2.20 12.16 1.40
CA VAL A 93 3.13 12.87 0.53
C VAL A 93 4.01 11.84 -0.19
N PRO A 94 3.61 11.41 -1.40
CA PRO A 94 4.21 10.28 -2.08
C PRO A 94 5.55 10.67 -2.72
N ILE A 95 6.65 10.06 -2.26
CA ILE A 95 7.99 10.18 -2.84
C ILE A 95 8.59 8.82 -3.24
N GLY A 96 7.79 7.77 -3.15
CA GLY A 96 8.15 6.42 -3.58
C GLY A 96 8.06 6.21 -5.10
N SER A 97 8.44 5.03 -5.56
CA SER A 97 8.36 4.66 -6.99
C SER A 97 6.97 4.14 -7.40
N GLY A 98 6.23 3.48 -6.49
CA GLY A 98 4.92 2.89 -6.76
C GLY A 98 3.76 3.83 -6.48
N ASN A 99 3.68 4.29 -5.23
CA ASN A 99 2.68 5.20 -4.68
C ASN A 99 1.23 4.72 -4.94
N GLY A 100 0.97 3.42 -4.69
CA GLY A 100 -0.30 2.76 -5.03
C GLY A 100 -1.51 3.41 -4.38
N LEU A 101 -1.46 3.60 -3.04
CA LEU A 101 -2.55 4.20 -2.29
C LEU A 101 -2.77 5.68 -2.69
N ALA A 102 -1.68 6.46 -2.83
CA ALA A 102 -1.77 7.85 -3.24
C ALA A 102 -2.42 8.00 -4.62
N ARG A 103 -2.03 7.16 -5.58
CA ARG A 103 -2.61 7.15 -6.93
C ARG A 103 -4.07 6.75 -6.94
N HIS A 104 -4.44 5.73 -6.14
CA HIS A 104 -5.83 5.29 -6.04
C HIS A 104 -6.73 6.40 -5.48
N LEU A 105 -6.27 7.12 -4.46
CA LEU A 105 -6.96 8.23 -3.81
C LEU A 105 -6.91 9.56 -4.58
N GLY A 106 -6.22 9.61 -5.73
CA GLY A 106 -6.07 10.84 -6.50
C GLY A 106 -5.22 11.92 -5.82
N ILE A 107 -4.34 11.53 -4.89
CA ILE A 107 -3.43 12.44 -4.21
C ILE A 107 -2.35 12.91 -5.21
N PRO A 108 -2.03 14.21 -5.27
CA PRO A 108 -1.01 14.73 -6.16
C PRO A 108 0.34 14.03 -5.99
N LEU A 109 0.95 13.59 -7.10
CA LEU A 109 2.30 13.01 -7.08
C LEU A 109 3.40 14.06 -6.96
N ASN A 110 3.08 15.34 -7.17
CA ASN A 110 3.96 16.43 -6.84
C ASN A 110 3.97 16.62 -5.32
N PRO A 111 5.12 16.44 -4.63
CA PRO A 111 5.17 16.46 -3.18
C PRO A 111 4.73 17.78 -2.55
N MET A 112 4.99 18.92 -3.21
CA MET A 112 4.58 20.25 -2.72
C MET A 112 3.06 20.39 -2.69
N LYS A 113 2.38 19.95 -3.76
CA LYS A 113 0.91 19.92 -3.82
C LYS A 113 0.32 18.87 -2.88
N ALA A 114 1.03 17.78 -2.64
CA ALA A 114 0.61 16.76 -1.68
C ALA A 114 0.67 17.26 -0.23
N ILE A 115 1.71 18.04 0.15
CA ILE A 115 1.80 18.73 1.44
C ILE A 115 0.61 19.69 1.61
N GLU A 116 0.34 20.52 0.60
CA GLU A 116 -0.81 21.43 0.61
C GLU A 116 -2.13 20.65 0.83
N ARG A 117 -2.36 19.59 0.05
CA ARG A 117 -3.53 18.72 0.19
C ARG A 117 -3.64 18.11 1.59
N ALA A 118 -2.54 17.61 2.16
CA ALA A 118 -2.50 17.03 3.49
C ALA A 118 -2.79 18.05 4.61
N LEU A 119 -2.44 19.32 4.41
CA LEU A 119 -2.69 20.38 5.38
C LEU A 119 -4.09 20.98 5.27
N THR A 120 -4.63 21.12 4.06
CA THR A 120 -5.91 21.78 3.79
C THR A 120 -7.08 20.81 3.58
N GLY A 121 -6.78 19.54 3.24
CA GLY A 121 -7.76 18.51 2.93
C GLY A 121 -8.66 18.18 4.10
N ARG A 122 -9.84 17.63 3.78
CA ARG A 122 -10.80 17.15 4.79
C ARG A 122 -10.54 15.67 5.10
N PRO A 123 -10.70 15.23 6.35
CA PRO A 123 -10.65 13.82 6.68
C PRO A 123 -11.78 13.06 5.98
N VAL A 124 -11.41 12.03 5.22
CA VAL A 124 -12.33 11.08 4.59
C VAL A 124 -12.06 9.71 5.17
N VAL A 125 -13.10 9.00 5.52
CA VAL A 125 -13.02 7.66 6.08
C VAL A 125 -12.80 6.66 4.97
N ILE A 126 -11.79 5.81 5.12
CA ILE A 126 -11.52 4.67 4.23
C ILE A 126 -11.43 3.37 5.03
N ASP A 127 -11.58 2.25 4.33
CA ASP A 127 -11.41 0.93 4.89
C ASP A 127 -9.93 0.54 4.93
N SER A 128 -9.59 -0.53 5.65
CA SER A 128 -8.32 -1.25 5.54
C SER A 128 -8.56 -2.75 5.55
N GLY A 129 -7.70 -3.49 4.88
CA GLY A 129 -7.69 -4.94 4.98
C GLY A 129 -6.71 -5.41 6.06
N GLU A 130 -6.84 -6.68 6.44
CA GLU A 130 -5.92 -7.36 7.34
C GLU A 130 -5.74 -8.80 6.86
N ILE A 131 -4.48 -9.25 6.77
CA ILE A 131 -4.13 -10.65 6.53
C ILE A 131 -3.41 -11.18 7.78
N ASN A 132 -4.05 -12.09 8.52
CA ASN A 132 -3.71 -12.41 9.90
C ASN A 132 -3.63 -11.13 10.74
N GLU A 133 -2.46 -10.81 11.35
CA GLU A 133 -2.18 -9.59 12.11
C GLU A 133 -1.64 -8.42 11.26
N TYR A 134 -1.42 -8.64 9.96
CA TYR A 134 -0.76 -7.66 9.08
C TYR A 134 -1.77 -6.79 8.35
N PRO A 135 -1.90 -5.50 8.69
CA PRO A 135 -2.81 -4.59 8.00
C PRO A 135 -2.26 -4.15 6.64
N PHE A 136 -3.18 -4.01 5.68
CA PHE A 136 -2.90 -3.43 4.38
C PHE A 136 -3.94 -2.36 4.02
N PHE A 137 -3.50 -1.40 3.24
CA PHE A 137 -4.32 -0.26 2.83
C PHE A 137 -4.57 -0.25 1.33
N CYS A 138 -3.68 -0.90 0.59
CA CYS A 138 -3.76 -1.05 -0.85
C CYS A 138 -4.13 -2.49 -1.22
N THR A 139 -3.18 -3.40 -1.13
CA THR A 139 -3.38 -4.79 -1.54
C THR A 139 -2.55 -5.74 -0.66
N ALA A 140 -3.07 -6.93 -0.43
CA ALA A 140 -2.29 -8.06 0.08
C ALA A 140 -2.59 -9.28 -0.77
N GLY A 141 -1.65 -10.21 -0.86
CA GLY A 141 -1.89 -11.40 -1.67
C GLY A 141 -0.71 -12.34 -1.72
N LEU A 142 -0.88 -13.36 -2.50
CA LEU A 142 0.10 -14.43 -2.71
C LEU A 142 0.16 -14.80 -4.20
N GLY A 143 1.16 -15.59 -4.54
CA GLY A 143 1.33 -16.01 -5.91
C GLY A 143 2.44 -15.21 -6.59
N PHE A 144 2.25 -14.91 -7.87
CA PHE A 144 3.30 -14.28 -8.68
C PHE A 144 3.75 -12.92 -8.14
N GLU A 145 2.83 -12.07 -7.70
CA GLU A 145 3.18 -10.76 -7.15
C GLU A 145 3.99 -10.84 -5.85
N ALA A 146 3.66 -11.79 -4.96
CA ALA A 146 4.43 -12.00 -3.74
C ALA A 146 5.83 -12.57 -4.05
N TYR A 147 5.93 -13.46 -5.03
CA TYR A 147 7.21 -13.97 -5.52
C TYR A 147 8.08 -12.85 -6.12
N VAL A 148 7.49 -11.98 -6.95
CA VAL A 148 8.19 -10.81 -7.49
C VAL A 148 8.63 -9.86 -6.38
N ALA A 149 7.77 -9.59 -5.40
CA ALA A 149 8.10 -8.73 -4.26
C ALA A 149 9.30 -9.30 -3.46
N HIS A 150 9.32 -10.60 -3.23
CA HIS A 150 10.42 -11.29 -2.55
C HIS A 150 11.72 -11.21 -3.34
N GLU A 151 11.69 -11.48 -4.64
CA GLU A 151 12.87 -11.38 -5.51
C GLU A 151 13.36 -9.92 -5.67
N PHE A 152 12.43 -8.97 -5.72
CA PHE A 152 12.76 -7.55 -5.78
C PHE A 152 13.38 -7.04 -4.48
N ALA A 153 12.94 -7.56 -3.32
CA ALA A 153 13.51 -7.20 -2.01
C ALA A 153 15.01 -7.53 -1.90
N LYS A 154 15.48 -8.55 -2.62
CA LYS A 154 16.89 -8.95 -2.69
C LYS A 154 17.75 -8.04 -3.57
N GLN A 155 17.15 -7.16 -4.36
CA GLN A 155 17.90 -6.32 -5.29
C GLN A 155 18.55 -5.13 -4.58
N PRO A 156 19.82 -4.82 -4.89
CA PRO A 156 20.52 -3.68 -4.26
C PRO A 156 20.02 -2.33 -4.75
N VAL A 157 19.42 -2.28 -5.95
CA VAL A 157 18.90 -1.05 -6.56
C VAL A 157 17.39 -1.13 -6.66
N ARG A 158 16.69 -0.14 -6.13
CA ARG A 158 15.24 0.01 -6.19
C ARG A 158 14.81 0.80 -7.42
N GLY A 159 13.55 0.70 -7.79
CA GLY A 159 12.92 1.49 -8.85
C GLY A 159 12.25 0.63 -9.91
N LEU A 160 11.45 1.28 -10.76
CA LEU A 160 10.61 0.62 -11.76
C LEU A 160 11.41 -0.24 -12.77
N PRO A 161 12.57 0.20 -13.31
CA PRO A 161 13.33 -0.64 -14.24
C PRO A 161 13.81 -1.95 -13.61
N THR A 162 14.28 -1.91 -12.36
CA THR A 162 14.68 -3.10 -11.60
C THR A 162 13.49 -4.01 -11.34
N TYR A 163 12.34 -3.43 -10.95
CA TYR A 163 11.11 -4.19 -10.74
C TYR A 163 10.67 -4.94 -12.01
N VAL A 164 10.64 -4.26 -13.16
CA VAL A 164 10.25 -4.86 -14.46
C VAL A 164 11.20 -6.01 -14.84
N ARG A 165 12.51 -5.81 -14.69
CA ARG A 165 13.51 -6.86 -14.95
C ARG A 165 13.32 -8.06 -14.02
N THR A 166 13.07 -7.81 -12.73
CA THR A 166 12.82 -8.86 -11.74
C THR A 166 11.53 -9.61 -12.07
N ALA A 167 10.45 -8.92 -12.40
CA ALA A 167 9.19 -9.54 -12.80
C ALA A 167 9.33 -10.43 -14.05
N PHE A 168 10.10 -9.97 -15.04
CA PHE A 168 10.35 -10.76 -16.24
C PHE A 168 11.13 -12.06 -15.94
N ARG A 169 12.19 -11.98 -15.13
CA ARG A 169 12.95 -13.17 -14.69
C ARG A 169 12.09 -14.09 -13.83
N ALA A 170 11.33 -13.52 -12.90
CA ALA A 170 10.41 -14.26 -12.06
C ALA A 170 9.39 -15.04 -12.87
N PHE A 171 8.83 -14.45 -13.94
CA PHE A 171 7.84 -15.10 -14.78
C PHE A 171 8.37 -16.41 -15.44
N GLN A 172 9.64 -16.47 -15.78
CA GLN A 172 10.25 -17.66 -16.37
C GLN A 172 10.44 -18.81 -15.37
N ALA A 173 10.61 -18.49 -14.08
CA ALA A 173 10.88 -19.47 -13.02
C ALA A 173 9.64 -19.83 -12.19
N TYR A 174 8.63 -18.95 -12.17
CA TYR A 174 7.47 -19.11 -11.33
C TYR A 174 6.52 -20.19 -11.81
N LYS A 175 5.98 -20.96 -10.84
CA LYS A 175 4.94 -21.96 -11.08
C LYS A 175 3.69 -21.60 -10.30
N PRO A 176 2.48 -21.74 -10.90
CA PRO A 176 1.23 -21.57 -10.20
C PRO A 176 1.15 -22.39 -8.92
N GLN A 177 0.47 -21.85 -7.91
CA GLN A 177 0.35 -22.47 -6.59
C GLN A 177 -0.98 -23.18 -6.43
N GLN A 178 -0.95 -24.35 -5.78
CA GLN A 178 -2.17 -25.04 -5.33
C GLN A 178 -2.44 -24.70 -3.87
N LEU A 179 -3.68 -24.37 -3.55
CA LEU A 179 -4.13 -23.98 -2.23
C LEU A 179 -5.63 -24.28 -2.03
N LEU A 180 -6.07 -24.26 -0.79
CA LEU A 180 -7.48 -24.21 -0.45
C LEU A 180 -7.88 -22.76 -0.21
N LEU A 181 -8.87 -22.28 -0.96
CA LEU A 181 -9.47 -20.96 -0.77
C LEU A 181 -10.91 -21.17 -0.29
N ASN A 182 -11.19 -20.78 0.94
CA ASN A 182 -12.47 -21.04 1.61
C ASN A 182 -12.87 -22.52 1.55
N GLY A 183 -11.89 -23.42 1.77
CA GLY A 183 -12.09 -24.88 1.72
C GLY A 183 -12.19 -25.49 0.31
N GLN A 184 -12.10 -24.69 -0.76
CA GLN A 184 -12.12 -25.18 -2.14
C GLN A 184 -10.71 -25.21 -2.73
N GLN A 185 -10.34 -26.34 -3.32
CA GLN A 185 -9.05 -26.49 -4.00
C GLN A 185 -8.98 -25.56 -5.23
N LYS A 186 -7.92 -24.79 -5.31
CA LYS A 186 -7.65 -23.83 -6.39
C LYS A 186 -6.21 -23.95 -6.85
N GLU A 187 -6.01 -23.73 -8.15
CA GLU A 187 -4.72 -23.48 -8.73
C GLU A 187 -4.69 -22.03 -9.22
N VAL A 188 -3.80 -21.22 -8.65
CA VAL A 188 -3.74 -19.79 -8.93
C VAL A 188 -2.34 -19.38 -9.41
N PHE A 189 -2.30 -18.52 -10.42
CA PHE A 189 -1.08 -17.80 -10.77
C PHE A 189 -0.87 -16.64 -9.79
N SER A 190 -1.95 -15.97 -9.38
CA SER A 190 -1.97 -14.86 -8.44
C SER A 190 -3.30 -14.81 -7.72
N LEU A 191 -3.28 -14.52 -6.41
CA LEU A 191 -4.46 -14.29 -5.59
C LEU A 191 -4.24 -13.03 -4.77
N THR A 192 -4.97 -11.97 -5.10
CA THR A 192 -4.85 -10.64 -4.50
C THR A 192 -6.15 -10.25 -3.80
N PHE A 193 -6.04 -9.69 -2.61
CA PHE A 193 -7.11 -9.04 -1.86
C PHE A 193 -6.88 -7.54 -1.92
N ALA A 194 -7.75 -6.83 -2.60
CA ALA A 194 -7.59 -5.43 -2.91
C ALA A 194 -8.59 -4.56 -2.15
N ASN A 195 -8.09 -3.66 -1.31
CA ASN A 195 -8.81 -2.53 -0.74
C ASN A 195 -8.77 -1.35 -1.72
N ALA A 196 -7.60 -1.12 -2.34
CA ALA A 196 -7.40 -0.18 -3.44
C ALA A 196 -7.10 -0.93 -4.74
N GLY A 197 -7.51 -0.36 -5.88
CA GLY A 197 -7.53 -1.08 -7.16
C GLY A 197 -6.18 -1.36 -7.80
N GLN A 198 -5.07 -0.78 -7.32
CA GLN A 198 -3.78 -0.89 -7.98
C GLN A 198 -2.61 -1.18 -7.03
N PHE A 199 -1.58 -1.85 -7.56
CA PHE A 199 -0.32 -2.06 -6.84
C PHE A 199 0.59 -0.82 -6.78
N GLY A 200 0.37 0.16 -7.64
CA GLY A 200 1.23 1.29 -7.92
C GLY A 200 1.58 1.37 -9.42
N ASN A 201 2.17 2.48 -9.84
CA ASN A 201 2.57 2.72 -11.25
C ASN A 201 1.46 2.46 -12.28
N ASN A 202 0.19 2.63 -11.90
CA ASN A 202 -0.99 2.32 -12.70
C ASN A 202 -1.17 0.83 -13.05
N ALA A 203 -0.61 -0.09 -12.27
CA ALA A 203 -0.86 -1.53 -12.40
C ALA A 203 -2.16 -1.90 -11.66
N TRP A 204 -3.28 -1.99 -12.37
CA TRP A 204 -4.63 -2.17 -11.83
C TRP A 204 -5.03 -3.63 -11.77
N MET A 205 -4.91 -4.24 -10.60
CA MET A 205 -5.34 -5.62 -10.34
C MET A 205 -6.86 -5.71 -10.15
N ALA A 206 -7.44 -4.76 -9.44
CA ALA A 206 -8.86 -4.67 -9.13
C ALA A 206 -9.44 -3.33 -9.61
N PRO A 207 -9.73 -3.16 -10.92
CA PRO A 207 -10.19 -1.88 -11.46
C PRO A 207 -11.50 -1.37 -10.85
N THR A 208 -12.28 -2.24 -10.22
CA THR A 208 -13.59 -1.98 -9.62
C THR A 208 -13.55 -1.80 -8.10
N ALA A 209 -12.39 -1.99 -7.46
CA ALA A 209 -12.26 -1.86 -6.01
C ALA A 209 -12.65 -0.46 -5.53
N ASN A 210 -13.45 -0.43 -4.45
CA ASN A 210 -13.88 0.79 -3.78
C ASN A 210 -13.36 0.77 -2.33
N ILE A 211 -12.54 1.75 -1.98
CA ILE A 211 -11.80 1.80 -0.73
C ILE A 211 -12.67 2.16 0.50
N SER A 212 -13.99 2.34 0.33
CA SER A 212 -14.92 2.78 1.40
C SER A 212 -16.30 2.11 1.32
N ASP A 213 -16.41 0.91 0.76
CA ASP A 213 -17.66 0.16 0.67
C ASP A 213 -17.79 -0.99 1.68
N GLY A 214 -16.80 -1.13 2.59
CA GLY A 214 -16.75 -2.19 3.60
C GLY A 214 -16.42 -3.57 3.02
N ARG A 215 -15.77 -3.65 1.86
CA ARG A 215 -15.48 -4.90 1.16
C ARG A 215 -14.08 -4.90 0.59
N LEU A 216 -13.55 -6.10 0.35
CA LEU A 216 -12.33 -6.32 -0.43
C LEU A 216 -12.70 -6.94 -1.76
N GLU A 217 -11.97 -6.58 -2.80
CA GLU A 217 -12.02 -7.30 -4.06
C GLU A 217 -11.02 -8.45 -4.03
N GLN A 218 -11.50 -9.70 -3.98
CA GLN A 218 -10.69 -10.91 -4.15
C GLN A 218 -10.47 -11.13 -5.64
N CYS A 219 -9.24 -10.99 -6.11
CA CYS A 219 -8.85 -11.13 -7.52
C CYS A 219 -8.00 -12.38 -7.69
N GLU A 220 -8.47 -13.30 -8.52
CA GLU A 220 -7.76 -14.52 -8.90
C GLU A 220 -7.28 -14.40 -10.34
N ILE A 221 -5.98 -14.57 -10.60
CA ILE A 221 -5.45 -14.85 -11.94
C ILE A 221 -5.18 -16.35 -12.00
N ARG A 222 -5.90 -17.05 -12.88
CA ARG A 222 -5.70 -18.46 -13.13
C ARG A 222 -4.44 -18.69 -13.98
N PRO A 223 -3.85 -19.89 -13.96
CA PRO A 223 -2.77 -20.24 -14.88
C PRO A 223 -3.13 -19.95 -16.33
N PHE A 224 -2.17 -19.46 -17.07
CA PHE A 224 -2.33 -19.08 -18.48
C PHE A 224 -1.08 -19.43 -19.28
N PRO A 225 -1.22 -19.67 -20.61
CA PRO A 225 -0.07 -19.92 -21.48
C PRO A 225 0.79 -18.65 -21.63
N ALA A 226 2.11 -18.82 -21.77
CA ALA A 226 3.05 -17.71 -21.82
C ALA A 226 2.71 -16.66 -22.91
N GLN A 227 2.09 -17.09 -24.02
CA GLN A 227 1.65 -16.21 -25.10
C GLN A 227 0.56 -15.21 -24.67
N ALA A 228 -0.20 -15.51 -23.59
CA ALA A 228 -1.21 -14.60 -23.06
C ALA A 228 -0.61 -13.49 -22.15
N ALA A 229 0.64 -13.65 -21.69
CA ALA A 229 1.27 -12.71 -20.76
C ALA A 229 1.31 -11.26 -21.27
N PRO A 230 1.67 -10.97 -22.55
CA PRO A 230 1.66 -9.58 -23.04
C PRO A 230 0.27 -8.94 -22.98
N MET A 231 -0.80 -9.68 -23.30
CA MET A 231 -2.17 -9.17 -23.25
C MET A 231 -2.62 -8.93 -21.79
N ILE A 232 -2.30 -9.84 -20.85
CA ILE A 232 -2.61 -9.70 -19.43
C ILE A 232 -1.89 -8.47 -18.88
N THR A 233 -0.60 -8.31 -19.18
CA THR A 233 0.20 -7.13 -18.79
C THR A 233 -0.40 -5.85 -19.35
N TRP A 234 -0.73 -5.82 -20.64
CA TRP A 234 -1.37 -4.66 -21.25
C TRP A 234 -2.69 -4.29 -20.54
N ARG A 235 -3.54 -5.28 -20.25
CA ARG A 235 -4.82 -5.08 -19.53
C ARG A 235 -4.62 -4.57 -18.11
N LEU A 236 -3.56 -5.03 -17.41
CA LEU A 236 -3.20 -4.59 -16.06
C LEU A 236 -2.95 -3.07 -16.03
N PHE A 237 -2.22 -2.53 -17.02
CA PHE A 237 -1.92 -1.09 -17.08
C PHE A 237 -3.04 -0.25 -17.71
N ASN A 238 -3.99 -0.86 -18.42
CA ASN A 238 -5.11 -0.16 -19.06
C ASN A 238 -6.45 -0.30 -18.31
N LYS A 239 -6.43 -0.71 -17.03
CA LYS A 239 -7.63 -0.90 -16.19
C LYS A 239 -8.68 -1.84 -16.79
N THR A 240 -8.27 -2.81 -17.58
CA THR A 240 -9.18 -3.74 -18.27
C THR A 240 -8.89 -5.20 -17.93
N LEU A 241 -8.13 -5.45 -16.87
CA LEU A 241 -7.74 -6.80 -16.46
C LEU A 241 -8.97 -7.68 -16.17
N ASN A 242 -10.01 -7.09 -15.58
CA ASN A 242 -11.30 -7.75 -15.32
C ASN A 242 -12.04 -8.25 -16.57
N ARG A 243 -11.62 -7.85 -17.78
CA ARG A 243 -12.13 -8.38 -19.05
C ARG A 243 -11.32 -9.58 -19.55
N SER A 244 -10.30 -10.02 -18.82
CA SER A 244 -9.51 -11.22 -19.19
C SER A 244 -10.24 -12.49 -18.80
N ASN A 245 -10.20 -13.51 -19.68
CA ASN A 245 -10.72 -14.84 -19.36
C ASN A 245 -9.92 -15.54 -18.24
N TYR A 246 -8.73 -15.08 -17.93
CA TYR A 246 -7.88 -15.61 -16.87
C TYR A 246 -8.10 -14.93 -15.52
N TRP A 247 -8.81 -13.80 -15.47
CA TRP A 247 -9.12 -13.07 -14.26
C TRP A 247 -10.52 -13.42 -13.73
N ARG A 248 -10.63 -13.50 -12.41
CA ARG A 248 -11.90 -13.60 -11.68
C ARG A 248 -11.85 -12.64 -10.50
N GLY A 249 -12.93 -11.90 -10.28
CA GLY A 249 -13.10 -10.99 -9.14
C GLY A 249 -14.37 -11.30 -8.37
N HIS A 250 -14.28 -11.22 -7.05
CA HIS A 250 -15.39 -11.38 -6.13
C HIS A 250 -15.25 -10.37 -4.99
N SER A 251 -16.32 -9.65 -4.71
CA SER A 251 -16.37 -8.76 -3.56
C SER A 251 -16.64 -9.57 -2.28
N ILE A 252 -15.76 -9.46 -1.29
CA ILE A 252 -15.78 -10.27 -0.07
C ILE A 252 -15.61 -9.40 1.19
N THR A 253 -15.92 -9.96 2.36
CA THR A 253 -15.59 -9.39 3.66
C THR A 253 -14.54 -10.20 4.41
N LYS A 254 -14.42 -11.49 4.07
CA LYS A 254 -13.49 -12.43 4.70
C LYS A 254 -13.14 -13.55 3.71
N ALA A 255 -11.91 -14.06 3.84
CA ALA A 255 -11.46 -15.28 3.14
C ALA A 255 -10.47 -16.06 4.00
N THR A 256 -10.38 -17.36 3.79
CA THR A 256 -9.38 -18.24 4.39
C THR A 256 -8.55 -18.91 3.31
N ILE A 257 -7.25 -19.01 3.54
CA ILE A 257 -6.29 -19.63 2.64
C ILE A 257 -5.54 -20.70 3.42
N GLU A 258 -5.41 -21.88 2.84
CA GLU A 258 -4.60 -22.96 3.41
C GLU A 258 -3.73 -23.58 2.31
N ALA A 259 -2.46 -23.84 2.63
CA ALA A 259 -1.51 -24.54 1.78
C ALA A 259 -0.72 -25.56 2.62
N ASN A 260 -0.15 -26.55 1.97
CA ASN A 260 0.63 -27.60 2.64
C ASN A 260 1.99 -27.10 3.14
N GLU A 261 2.47 -26.00 2.56
CA GLU A 261 3.76 -25.38 2.88
C GLU A 261 3.56 -23.95 3.39
N SER A 262 4.64 -23.31 3.82
CA SER A 262 4.63 -21.89 4.17
C SER A 262 4.13 -21.02 3.00
N LEU A 263 3.34 -20.01 3.32
CA LEU A 263 2.82 -19.06 2.31
C LEU A 263 3.74 -17.86 2.20
N LEU A 264 4.25 -17.62 1.00
CA LEU A 264 4.86 -16.36 0.65
C LEU A 264 3.76 -15.39 0.23
N ILE A 265 3.62 -14.30 0.98
CA ILE A 265 2.63 -13.25 0.73
C ILE A 265 3.30 -11.90 0.51
N HIS A 266 2.56 -10.94 0.02
CA HIS A 266 2.92 -9.53 0.12
C HIS A 266 1.84 -8.74 0.86
N VAL A 267 2.25 -7.66 1.52
CA VAL A 267 1.39 -6.69 2.20
C VAL A 267 1.81 -5.31 1.73
N ASP A 268 0.97 -4.63 0.94
CA ASP A 268 1.28 -3.35 0.28
C ASP A 268 2.63 -3.35 -0.49
N GLY A 269 2.96 -4.50 -1.10
CA GLY A 269 4.18 -4.68 -1.88
C GLY A 269 5.41 -5.16 -1.08
N GLU A 270 5.34 -5.21 0.26
CA GLU A 270 6.41 -5.76 1.09
C GLU A 270 6.23 -7.27 1.26
N PRO A 271 7.26 -8.09 0.98
CA PRO A 271 7.17 -9.55 1.08
C PRO A 271 7.19 -10.01 2.54
N LEU A 272 6.40 -11.05 2.83
CA LEU A 272 6.31 -11.69 4.12
C LEU A 272 6.10 -13.19 3.95
N THR A 273 6.63 -13.99 4.87
CA THR A 273 6.42 -15.45 4.90
C THR A 273 5.57 -15.82 6.10
N LEU A 274 4.46 -16.53 5.85
CA LEU A 274 3.61 -17.11 6.88
C LEU A 274 4.01 -18.60 7.04
N PRO A 275 4.66 -18.97 8.15
CA PRO A 275 5.23 -20.31 8.31
C PRO A 275 4.18 -21.41 8.45
N THR A 276 2.96 -21.06 8.89
CA THR A 276 1.87 -22.02 9.14
C THR A 276 1.16 -22.51 7.89
N GLY A 277 1.45 -21.95 6.72
CA GLY A 277 0.67 -22.25 5.49
C GLY A 277 -0.78 -21.79 5.55
N ARG A 278 -1.17 -20.98 6.55
CA ARG A 278 -2.54 -20.52 6.75
C ARG A 278 -2.61 -19.00 6.81
N ALA A 279 -3.62 -18.44 6.15
CA ALA A 279 -3.93 -17.03 6.21
C ALA A 279 -5.44 -16.80 6.32
N GLU A 280 -5.83 -15.86 7.17
CA GLU A 280 -7.17 -15.30 7.23
C GLU A 280 -7.11 -13.85 6.76
N VAL A 281 -7.95 -13.50 5.80
CA VAL A 281 -8.08 -12.15 5.27
C VAL A 281 -9.43 -11.60 5.66
N LYS A 282 -9.48 -10.35 6.11
CA LYS A 282 -10.73 -9.66 6.46
C LYS A 282 -10.64 -8.18 6.15
N ILE A 283 -11.80 -7.56 5.92
CA ILE A 283 -11.94 -6.10 5.84
C ILE A 283 -12.17 -5.51 7.23
N LEU A 284 -11.63 -4.31 7.46
CA LEU A 284 -11.96 -3.45 8.59
C LEU A 284 -12.61 -2.17 8.03
N PRO A 285 -13.94 -2.12 7.98
CA PRO A 285 -14.65 -0.97 7.44
C PRO A 285 -14.41 0.30 8.25
N GLY A 286 -14.28 1.43 7.58
CA GLY A 286 -14.21 2.75 8.18
C GLY A 286 -13.06 2.93 9.16
N SER A 287 -11.93 2.28 8.93
CA SER A 287 -10.88 2.14 9.94
C SER A 287 -9.78 3.20 9.89
N LEU A 288 -9.68 4.00 8.83
CA LEU A 288 -8.63 5.01 8.67
C LEU A 288 -9.20 6.34 8.15
N LEU A 289 -8.76 7.45 8.75
CA LEU A 289 -9.01 8.79 8.25
C LEU A 289 -7.87 9.23 7.34
N VAL A 290 -8.17 9.63 6.11
CA VAL A 290 -7.19 10.14 5.13
C VAL A 290 -7.58 11.55 4.69
N LEU A 291 -6.60 12.44 4.55
CA LEU A 291 -6.78 13.83 4.14
C LEU A 291 -6.84 13.95 2.60
N LEU A 292 -8.03 14.25 2.07
CA LEU A 292 -8.32 14.37 0.65
C LEU A 292 -8.86 15.75 0.28
#